data_197eba98a2ab984f80d45ca1a60d1b06
#
_entry.id   197eba98a2ab984f80d45ca1a60d1b06
#
_cell.length_a   1.000
_cell.length_b   1.000
_cell.length_c   1.000
_cell.angle_alpha   90.00
_cell.angle_beta   90.00
_cell.angle_gamma   90.00
#
_symmetry.space_group_name_H-M   'P 1'
#
loop_
_entity.id
_entity.type
_entity.pdbx_description
1 polymer ?
#
loop_
_entity_poly.entity_id
_entity_poly.type
_entity_poly.pdbx_seq_one_letter_code
_entity_poly.pdbx_strand_id
1 'polypeptide(L)'
;MNTDFLIRKKEYLSMLESSRYMCERNGLDMHTQTLPEVTEADRERCKNHVTGHIRLMRKSTPEYYQAVADTLAANNSVLLYLYENFDVFGRYGDKKLKDELSEKNIKLGGNVGESVAGTNAAVMSARSPSSTWVIGDEHYLDAFKPYVTFAFRIKGKYSRNGYIMIITYKENFDERIYNLFKLLESTETIITTGHVTKDVIMRDIVQRNEYSRGRTNDIVIMVDNSCSVTFANDMFYDFYNYHPQETINSFLGDICPELMSLV
;
A
#
# COMPACT_ATOMS: atom_id res chain seq x y z
N MET A 1 21.59 -16.28 -14.44
CA MET A 1 20.92 -15.80 -13.21
C MET A 1 20.58 -17.01 -12.37
N ASN A 2 21.07 -17.10 -11.13
CA ASN A 2 20.71 -18.17 -10.21
C ASN A 2 19.43 -17.76 -9.47
N THR A 3 18.33 -18.52 -9.67
CA THR A 3 17.02 -18.32 -9.03
C THR A 3 16.62 -19.52 -8.17
N ASP A 4 17.58 -20.38 -7.81
CA ASP A 4 17.32 -21.59 -7.02
C ASP A 4 16.75 -21.29 -5.63
N PHE A 5 16.93 -20.05 -5.13
CA PHE A 5 16.32 -19.57 -3.91
C PHE A 5 14.80 -19.32 -4.03
N LEU A 6 14.27 -19.28 -5.26
CA LEU A 6 12.85 -19.06 -5.54
C LEU A 6 12.13 -20.39 -5.71
N ILE A 7 11.48 -20.87 -4.66
CA ILE A 7 10.67 -22.08 -4.74
C ILE A 7 9.35 -21.75 -5.44
N ARG A 8 9.19 -22.24 -6.67
CA ARG A 8 7.94 -22.11 -7.44
C ARG A 8 6.95 -23.19 -7.03
N LYS A 9 5.89 -22.82 -6.33
CA LYS A 9 4.80 -23.75 -5.98
C LYS A 9 3.95 -24.06 -7.22
N LYS A 10 3.35 -25.25 -7.27
CA LYS A 10 2.43 -25.66 -8.33
C LYS A 10 1.28 -24.66 -8.54
N GLU A 11 0.78 -24.08 -7.45
CA GLU A 11 -0.26 -23.05 -7.46
C GLU A 11 0.18 -21.79 -8.22
N TYR A 12 1.45 -21.38 -8.09
CA TYR A 12 1.99 -20.24 -8.82
C TYR A 12 1.99 -20.51 -10.34
N LEU A 13 2.42 -21.70 -10.77
CA LEU A 13 2.44 -22.06 -12.20
C LEU A 13 1.04 -22.06 -12.78
N SER A 14 0.06 -22.61 -12.06
CA SER A 14 -1.36 -22.60 -12.47
C SER A 14 -1.92 -21.17 -12.58
N MET A 15 -1.56 -20.28 -11.64
CA MET A 15 -1.94 -18.86 -11.73
C MET A 15 -1.29 -18.17 -12.94
N LEU A 16 -0.03 -18.48 -13.23
CA LEU A 16 0.70 -17.93 -14.37
C LEU A 16 0.04 -18.35 -15.71
N GLU A 17 -0.28 -19.63 -15.86
CA GLU A 17 -1.00 -20.16 -17.02
C GLU A 17 -2.38 -19.51 -17.18
N SER A 18 -3.13 -19.39 -16.09
CA SER A 18 -4.43 -18.72 -16.08
C SER A 18 -4.33 -17.25 -16.50
N SER A 19 -3.30 -16.53 -16.02
CA SER A 19 -3.08 -15.15 -16.41
C SER A 19 -2.73 -15.02 -17.89
N ARG A 20 -1.86 -15.89 -18.42
CA ARG A 20 -1.52 -15.91 -19.84
C ARG A 20 -2.75 -16.17 -20.72
N TYR A 21 -3.58 -17.14 -20.36
CA TYR A 21 -4.84 -17.40 -21.04
C TYR A 21 -5.75 -16.18 -21.06
N MET A 22 -5.85 -15.44 -19.94
CA MET A 22 -6.63 -14.20 -19.87
C MET A 22 -6.06 -13.10 -20.76
N CYS A 23 -4.73 -12.98 -20.87
CA CYS A 23 -4.07 -12.03 -21.78
C CYS A 23 -4.43 -12.33 -23.24
N GLU A 24 -4.35 -13.59 -23.67
CA GLU A 24 -4.75 -14.03 -25.01
C GLU A 24 -6.23 -13.75 -25.27
N ARG A 25 -7.10 -14.09 -24.32
CA ARG A 25 -8.55 -13.85 -24.42
C ARG A 25 -8.88 -12.36 -24.51
N ASN A 26 -8.11 -11.49 -23.87
CA ASN A 26 -8.24 -10.03 -23.96
C ASN A 26 -7.66 -9.46 -25.25
N GLY A 27 -7.07 -10.30 -26.12
CA GLY A 27 -6.50 -9.87 -27.40
C GLY A 27 -5.20 -9.09 -27.26
N LEU A 28 -4.44 -9.29 -26.16
CA LEU A 28 -3.15 -8.62 -26.01
C LEU A 28 -2.13 -9.24 -26.97
N ASP A 29 -1.39 -8.37 -27.67
CA ASP A 29 -0.24 -8.78 -28.46
C ASP A 29 1.00 -8.91 -27.56
N MET A 30 1.53 -10.14 -27.44
CA MET A 30 2.72 -10.44 -26.62
C MET A 30 3.95 -9.63 -27.02
N HIS A 31 4.04 -9.18 -28.27
CA HIS A 31 5.15 -8.40 -28.80
C HIS A 31 5.05 -6.91 -28.48
N THR A 32 4.04 -6.49 -27.76
CA THR A 32 3.86 -5.10 -27.31
C THR A 32 5.07 -4.63 -26.49
N GLN A 33 5.71 -3.56 -26.94
CA GLN A 33 6.88 -2.94 -26.30
C GLN A 33 6.49 -1.74 -25.43
N THR A 34 5.33 -1.13 -25.68
CA THR A 34 4.88 0.10 -25.04
C THR A 34 3.39 -0.01 -24.71
N LEU A 35 3.02 0.27 -23.47
CA LEU A 35 1.62 0.29 -23.02
C LEU A 35 0.85 1.47 -23.68
N PRO A 36 -0.48 1.47 -23.62
CA PRO A 36 -1.32 2.57 -24.10
C PRO A 36 -0.87 3.92 -23.53
N GLU A 37 -1.04 4.96 -24.34
CA GLU A 37 -0.65 6.31 -23.98
C GLU A 37 -1.47 6.82 -22.78
N VAL A 38 -0.76 7.47 -21.85
CA VAL A 38 -1.35 8.05 -20.64
C VAL A 38 -1.81 9.46 -20.96
N THR A 39 -3.11 9.69 -20.92
CA THR A 39 -3.72 11.01 -21.16
C THR A 39 -3.55 11.95 -19.96
N GLU A 40 -3.74 13.25 -20.16
CA GLU A 40 -3.72 14.21 -19.03
C GLU A 40 -4.91 13.96 -18.08
N ALA A 41 -6.06 13.53 -18.60
CA ALA A 41 -7.20 13.13 -17.78
C ALA A 41 -6.87 11.96 -16.84
N ASP A 42 -6.10 10.97 -17.29
CA ASP A 42 -5.64 9.86 -16.46
C ASP A 42 -4.73 10.34 -15.34
N ARG A 43 -3.80 11.26 -15.65
CA ARG A 43 -2.90 11.85 -14.66
C ARG A 43 -3.65 12.67 -13.62
N GLU A 44 -4.61 13.51 -14.05
CA GLU A 44 -5.43 14.32 -13.15
C GLU A 44 -6.31 13.43 -12.27
N ARG A 45 -6.91 12.37 -12.82
CA ARG A 45 -7.66 11.38 -12.03
C ARG A 45 -6.79 10.78 -10.94
N CYS A 46 -5.57 10.36 -11.26
CA CYS A 46 -4.64 9.80 -10.29
C CYS A 46 -4.19 10.84 -9.25
N LYS A 47 -3.88 12.08 -9.65
CA LYS A 47 -3.52 13.16 -8.72
C LYS A 47 -4.64 13.46 -7.73
N ASN A 48 -5.87 13.53 -8.20
CA ASN A 48 -7.03 13.86 -7.36
C ASN A 48 -7.39 12.74 -6.36
N HIS A 49 -7.10 11.48 -6.70
CA HIS A 49 -7.30 10.34 -5.79
C HIS A 49 -6.18 10.20 -4.74
N VAL A 50 -4.96 10.69 -5.02
CA VAL A 50 -3.81 10.69 -4.09
C VAL A 50 -4.04 11.57 -2.86
N THR A 51 -5.11 12.37 -2.82
CA THR A 51 -5.23 13.51 -1.91
C THR A 51 -5.39 13.19 -0.42
N GLY A 52 -5.69 11.96 -0.02
CA GLY A 52 -5.90 11.67 1.40
C GLY A 52 -4.72 10.93 2.06
N HIS A 53 -4.59 9.65 1.76
CA HIS A 53 -3.80 8.74 2.58
C HIS A 53 -2.29 8.83 2.32
N ILE A 54 -1.85 8.81 1.06
CA ILE A 54 -0.41 8.81 0.73
C ILE A 54 0.22 10.18 0.94
N ARG A 55 -0.53 11.25 0.70
CA ARG A 55 -0.06 12.61 1.01
C ARG A 55 0.18 12.79 2.51
N LEU A 56 -0.66 12.16 3.34
CA LEU A 56 -0.51 12.17 4.79
C LEU A 56 0.68 11.29 5.22
N MET A 57 0.82 10.10 4.67
CA MET A 57 1.95 9.20 4.91
C MET A 57 3.28 9.89 4.57
N ARG A 58 3.40 10.50 3.40
CA ARG A 58 4.60 11.26 2.98
C ARG A 58 4.95 12.41 3.92
N LYS A 59 3.94 13.08 4.48
CA LYS A 59 4.16 14.19 5.43
C LYS A 59 4.58 13.71 6.82
N SER A 60 4.17 12.51 7.21
CA SER A 60 4.44 12.01 8.56
C SER A 60 5.75 11.22 8.69
N THR A 61 6.31 10.72 7.58
CA THR A 61 7.58 9.96 7.57
C THR A 61 8.42 10.25 6.32
N PRO A 62 8.79 11.51 6.06
CA PRO A 62 9.52 11.88 4.84
C PRO A 62 10.89 11.21 4.75
N GLU A 63 11.59 11.04 5.88
CA GLU A 63 12.90 10.41 5.96
C GLU A 63 12.84 8.93 5.54
N TYR A 64 11.76 8.23 5.91
CA TYR A 64 11.55 6.85 5.50
C TYR A 64 11.41 6.74 3.97
N TYR A 65 10.56 7.57 3.36
CA TYR A 65 10.37 7.54 1.91
C TYR A 65 11.61 7.94 1.13
N GLN A 66 12.42 8.85 1.69
CA GLN A 66 13.72 9.19 1.11
C GLN A 66 14.67 8.01 1.20
N ALA A 67 14.79 7.36 2.37
CA ALA A 67 15.64 6.19 2.54
C ALA A 67 15.23 5.02 1.62
N VAL A 68 13.94 4.78 1.44
CA VAL A 68 13.42 3.79 0.48
C VAL A 68 13.82 4.16 -0.95
N ALA A 69 13.64 5.41 -1.35
CA ALA A 69 13.99 5.88 -2.68
C ALA A 69 15.50 5.73 -2.96
N ASP A 70 16.35 6.09 -2.00
CA ASP A 70 17.80 5.99 -2.11
C ASP A 70 18.25 4.52 -2.17
N THR A 71 17.65 3.65 -1.36
CA THR A 71 17.93 2.21 -1.35
C THR A 71 17.54 1.57 -2.68
N LEU A 72 16.39 1.92 -3.23
CA LEU A 72 15.95 1.42 -4.53
C LEU A 72 16.84 1.94 -5.66
N ALA A 73 17.25 3.22 -5.62
CA ALA A 73 18.15 3.80 -6.60
C ALA A 73 19.52 3.12 -6.60
N ALA A 74 20.09 2.86 -5.40
CA ALA A 74 21.34 2.13 -5.26
C ALA A 74 21.30 0.69 -5.79
N ASN A 75 20.10 0.13 -5.98
CA ASN A 75 19.87 -1.23 -6.48
C ASN A 75 19.18 -1.24 -7.85
N ASN A 76 19.24 -0.14 -8.62
CA ASN A 76 18.63 0.01 -9.95
C ASN A 76 17.17 -0.49 -9.98
N SER A 77 16.40 -0.10 -8.98
CA SER A 77 15.04 -0.57 -8.78
C SER A 77 14.06 0.60 -8.65
N VAL A 78 12.81 0.36 -9.03
CA VAL A 78 11.70 1.32 -8.93
C VAL A 78 10.54 0.68 -8.22
N LEU A 79 9.95 1.40 -7.28
CA LEU A 79 8.72 1.03 -6.59
C LEU A 79 7.56 1.85 -7.18
N LEU A 80 6.49 1.16 -7.52
CA LEU A 80 5.22 1.72 -7.97
C LEU A 80 4.16 1.51 -6.89
N TYR A 81 3.42 2.56 -6.59
CA TYR A 81 2.17 2.47 -5.84
C TYR A 81 1.01 2.37 -6.82
N LEU A 82 0.18 1.36 -6.63
CA LEU A 82 -0.95 1.05 -7.51
C LEU A 82 -2.26 1.10 -6.74
N TYR A 83 -3.29 1.67 -7.35
CA TYR A 83 -4.66 1.50 -6.89
C TYR A 83 -5.16 0.07 -7.08
N GLU A 84 -6.34 -0.23 -6.55
CA GLU A 84 -6.99 -1.54 -6.71
C GLU A 84 -7.26 -1.90 -8.18
N ASN A 85 -7.47 -0.92 -9.04
CA ASN A 85 -7.62 -1.07 -10.49
C ASN A 85 -6.28 -1.04 -11.25
N PHE A 86 -5.13 -1.10 -10.55
CA PHE A 86 -3.76 -1.10 -11.08
C PHE A 86 -3.31 0.21 -11.74
N ASP A 87 -3.99 1.32 -11.56
CA ASP A 87 -3.50 2.64 -11.98
C ASP A 87 -2.29 3.05 -11.12
N VAL A 88 -1.23 3.53 -11.76
CA VAL A 88 -0.01 4.00 -11.10
C VAL A 88 -0.22 5.40 -10.54
N PHE A 89 -0.15 5.56 -9.22
CA PHE A 89 -0.31 6.86 -8.57
C PHE A 89 0.95 7.37 -7.83
N GLY A 90 2.00 6.56 -7.73
CA GLY A 90 3.27 6.95 -7.12
C GLY A 90 4.44 6.14 -7.66
N ARG A 91 5.64 6.78 -7.73
CA ARG A 91 6.87 6.13 -8.19
C ARG A 91 8.07 6.64 -7.40
N TYR A 92 8.93 5.71 -6.94
CA TYR A 92 10.16 5.99 -6.19
C TYR A 92 11.31 5.13 -6.68
N GLY A 93 12.54 5.59 -6.50
CA GLY A 93 13.74 4.82 -6.78
C GLY A 93 14.54 5.35 -7.97
N ASP A 94 15.23 4.47 -8.67
CA ASP A 94 16.21 4.81 -9.70
C ASP A 94 15.67 5.70 -10.81
N LYS A 95 16.41 6.76 -11.12
CA LYS A 95 15.98 7.75 -12.12
C LYS A 95 16.01 7.19 -13.52
N LYS A 96 17.09 6.48 -13.88
CA LYS A 96 17.28 5.92 -15.24
C LYS A 96 16.18 4.92 -15.55
N LEU A 97 15.92 4.01 -14.62
CA LEU A 97 14.84 3.02 -14.78
C LEU A 97 13.45 3.70 -14.82
N LYS A 98 13.21 4.74 -14.02
CA LYS A 98 11.94 5.52 -14.09
C LYS A 98 11.75 6.17 -15.45
N ASP A 99 12.80 6.69 -16.06
CA ASP A 99 12.76 7.33 -17.39
C ASP A 99 12.47 6.26 -18.47
N GLU A 100 13.17 5.12 -18.44
CA GLU A 100 12.93 3.98 -19.32
C GLU A 100 11.50 3.42 -19.21
N LEU A 101 11.00 3.24 -17.98
CA LEU A 101 9.61 2.83 -17.75
C LEU A 101 8.61 3.87 -18.25
N SER A 102 8.97 5.15 -18.22
CA SER A 102 8.10 6.23 -18.73
C SER A 102 7.97 6.19 -20.26
N GLU A 103 9.04 5.84 -20.98
CA GLU A 103 9.01 5.61 -22.43
C GLU A 103 8.08 4.46 -22.81
N LYS A 104 7.96 3.46 -21.94
CA LYS A 104 7.02 2.33 -22.08
C LYS A 104 5.61 2.64 -21.55
N ASN A 105 5.31 3.89 -21.20
CA ASN A 105 4.06 4.35 -20.56
C ASN A 105 3.76 3.74 -19.19
N ILE A 106 4.75 3.16 -18.51
CA ILE A 106 4.67 2.72 -17.11
C ILE A 106 5.01 3.93 -16.22
N LYS A 107 4.05 4.85 -16.10
CA LYS A 107 4.22 6.16 -15.45
C LYS A 107 2.97 6.55 -14.68
N LEU A 108 3.00 7.71 -14.00
CA LEU A 108 1.82 8.22 -13.27
C LEU A 108 0.63 8.35 -14.21
N GLY A 109 -0.51 7.79 -13.79
CA GLY A 109 -1.74 7.70 -14.57
C GLY A 109 -1.80 6.49 -15.52
N GLY A 110 -0.69 5.78 -15.74
CA GLY A 110 -0.67 4.55 -16.51
C GLY A 110 -1.31 3.39 -15.75
N ASN A 111 -1.83 2.40 -16.48
CA ASN A 111 -2.44 1.21 -15.90
C ASN A 111 -1.56 -0.02 -16.16
N VAL A 112 -1.31 -0.83 -15.12
CA VAL A 112 -0.53 -2.08 -15.21
C VAL A 112 -1.37 -3.32 -14.93
N GLY A 113 -2.68 -3.21 -15.08
CA GLY A 113 -3.62 -4.32 -14.96
C GLY A 113 -3.50 -5.35 -16.09
N GLU A 114 -4.07 -6.51 -15.88
CA GLU A 114 -3.93 -7.66 -16.78
C GLU A 114 -4.41 -7.40 -18.22
N SER A 115 -5.50 -6.66 -18.38
CA SER A 115 -6.04 -6.31 -19.70
C SER A 115 -5.21 -5.29 -20.48
N VAL A 116 -4.21 -4.67 -19.84
CA VAL A 116 -3.37 -3.60 -20.43
C VAL A 116 -1.91 -4.01 -20.47
N ALA A 117 -1.39 -4.49 -19.36
CA ALA A 117 0.03 -4.80 -19.16
C ALA A 117 0.31 -6.32 -19.13
N GLY A 118 -0.72 -7.13 -19.25
CA GLY A 118 -0.59 -8.58 -19.22
C GLY A 118 -0.13 -9.11 -17.85
N THR A 119 0.44 -10.30 -17.87
CA THR A 119 0.96 -10.97 -16.67
C THR A 119 2.11 -10.20 -16.06
N ASN A 120 1.96 -9.77 -14.82
CA ASN A 120 2.99 -9.15 -13.99
C ASN A 120 2.72 -9.43 -12.50
N ALA A 121 3.65 -9.07 -11.62
CA ALA A 121 3.55 -9.41 -10.21
C ALA A 121 2.35 -8.78 -9.50
N ALA A 122 1.92 -7.58 -9.88
CA ALA A 122 0.75 -6.93 -9.27
C ALA A 122 -0.55 -7.70 -9.57
N VAL A 123 -0.72 -8.13 -10.81
CA VAL A 123 -1.84 -8.98 -11.24
C VAL A 123 -1.82 -10.32 -10.50
N MET A 124 -0.64 -10.94 -10.38
CA MET A 124 -0.48 -12.21 -9.66
C MET A 124 -0.78 -12.05 -8.16
N SER A 125 -0.36 -10.94 -7.54
CA SER A 125 -0.66 -10.62 -6.14
C SER A 125 -2.15 -10.39 -5.86
N ALA A 126 -2.92 -9.98 -6.86
CA ALA A 126 -4.37 -9.85 -6.72
C ALA A 126 -5.06 -11.20 -6.52
N ARG A 127 -4.44 -12.28 -7.01
CA ARG A 127 -4.93 -13.66 -6.95
C ARG A 127 -4.31 -14.50 -5.84
N SER A 128 -3.29 -13.95 -5.16
CA SER A 128 -2.54 -14.62 -4.10
C SER A 128 -2.70 -13.89 -2.76
N PRO A 129 -2.78 -14.60 -1.63
CA PRO A 129 -2.71 -13.98 -0.31
C PRO A 129 -1.31 -13.50 0.04
N SER A 130 -0.28 -13.98 -0.68
CA SER A 130 1.13 -13.68 -0.46
C SER A 130 1.69 -12.79 -1.57
N SER A 131 2.83 -12.15 -1.30
CA SER A 131 3.60 -11.48 -2.34
C SER A 131 3.97 -12.45 -3.47
N THR A 132 4.05 -11.91 -4.68
CA THR A 132 4.40 -12.65 -5.88
C THR A 132 5.51 -11.95 -6.65
N TRP A 133 6.15 -12.69 -7.53
CA TRP A 133 7.15 -12.16 -8.46
C TRP A 133 6.98 -12.81 -9.82
N VAL A 134 7.33 -12.06 -10.86
CA VAL A 134 7.30 -12.51 -12.26
C VAL A 134 8.64 -12.13 -12.89
N ILE A 135 9.28 -13.06 -13.57
CA ILE A 135 10.68 -12.93 -14.03
C ILE A 135 10.76 -13.10 -15.54
N GLY A 136 11.28 -12.08 -16.22
CA GLY A 136 11.65 -12.20 -17.63
C GLY A 136 10.51 -12.74 -18.49
N ASP A 137 10.71 -13.91 -19.09
CA ASP A 137 9.75 -14.54 -20.00
C ASP A 137 8.47 -15.07 -19.34
N GLU A 138 8.36 -15.00 -18.03
CA GLU A 138 7.09 -15.24 -17.34
C GLU A 138 6.10 -14.09 -17.57
N HIS A 139 6.58 -12.87 -17.84
CA HIS A 139 5.72 -11.78 -18.28
C HIS A 139 5.12 -12.09 -19.65
N TYR A 140 3.87 -11.69 -19.85
CA TYR A 140 3.21 -11.91 -21.13
C TYR A 140 3.74 -10.95 -22.21
N LEU A 141 3.88 -9.64 -21.89
CA LEU A 141 4.31 -8.63 -22.84
C LEU A 141 5.84 -8.51 -22.90
N ASP A 142 6.38 -8.33 -24.11
CA ASP A 142 7.79 -8.05 -24.33
C ASP A 142 8.27 -6.78 -23.60
N ALA A 143 7.39 -5.82 -23.37
CA ALA A 143 7.66 -4.61 -22.59
C ALA A 143 8.26 -4.88 -21.21
N PHE A 144 7.89 -6.00 -20.57
CA PHE A 144 8.32 -6.36 -19.22
C PHE A 144 9.40 -7.44 -19.17
N LYS A 145 9.71 -8.12 -20.27
CA LYS A 145 10.70 -9.21 -20.29
C LYS A 145 12.11 -8.84 -19.82
N PRO A 146 12.60 -7.58 -19.98
CA PRO A 146 13.90 -7.18 -19.42
C PRO A 146 13.92 -7.14 -17.89
N TYR A 147 12.77 -7.23 -17.23
CA TYR A 147 12.63 -6.96 -15.80
C TYR A 147 12.24 -8.20 -14.99
N VAL A 148 12.41 -8.05 -13.68
CA VAL A 148 11.70 -8.78 -12.65
C VAL A 148 10.72 -7.82 -11.99
N THR A 149 9.48 -8.25 -11.85
CA THR A 149 8.49 -7.55 -11.03
C THR A 149 8.24 -8.35 -9.76
N PHE A 150 8.15 -7.66 -8.62
CA PHE A 150 7.76 -8.19 -7.32
C PHE A 150 6.60 -7.36 -6.81
N ALA A 151 5.54 -7.96 -6.30
CA ALA A 151 4.43 -7.20 -5.77
C ALA A 151 3.76 -7.85 -4.57
N PHE A 152 3.13 -7.01 -3.77
CA PHE A 152 2.32 -7.40 -2.63
C PHE A 152 1.12 -6.47 -2.47
N ARG A 153 0.08 -6.99 -1.83
CA ARG A 153 -1.15 -6.25 -1.58
C ARG A 153 -1.03 -5.44 -0.30
N ILE A 154 -1.45 -4.17 -0.36
CA ILE A 154 -1.66 -3.32 0.82
C ILE A 154 -3.13 -3.44 1.21
N LYS A 155 -3.40 -3.85 2.44
CA LYS A 155 -4.74 -3.89 3.01
C LYS A 155 -4.91 -2.70 3.95
N GLY A 156 -5.62 -1.69 3.53
CA GLY A 156 -6.01 -0.60 4.42
C GLY A 156 -7.32 -0.95 5.16
N LYS A 157 -7.34 -0.80 6.47
CA LYS A 157 -8.55 -1.02 7.28
C LYS A 157 -9.67 -0.03 6.91
N TYR A 158 -9.29 1.17 6.45
CA TYR A 158 -10.21 2.27 6.10
C TYR A 158 -9.87 2.96 4.77
N SER A 159 -8.84 2.49 4.05
CA SER A 159 -8.48 2.96 2.71
C SER A 159 -8.79 1.90 1.67
N ARG A 160 -8.93 2.34 0.42
CA ARG A 160 -9.03 1.42 -0.70
C ARG A 160 -7.81 0.51 -0.72
N ASN A 161 -8.02 -0.77 -0.96
CA ASN A 161 -6.95 -1.71 -1.20
C ASN A 161 -6.09 -1.21 -2.37
N GLY A 162 -4.83 -1.57 -2.33
CA GLY A 162 -3.88 -1.23 -3.39
C GLY A 162 -2.76 -2.24 -3.45
N TYR A 163 -1.81 -1.99 -4.31
CA TYR A 163 -0.63 -2.84 -4.46
C TYR A 163 0.63 -1.98 -4.45
N ILE A 164 1.72 -2.56 -3.98
CA ILE A 164 3.06 -2.07 -4.25
C ILE A 164 3.69 -3.04 -5.24
N MET A 165 4.25 -2.51 -6.33
CA MET A 165 5.02 -3.29 -7.29
C MET A 165 6.43 -2.73 -7.38
N ILE A 166 7.45 -3.58 -7.21
CA ILE A 166 8.85 -3.23 -7.36
C ILE A 166 9.34 -3.83 -8.68
N ILE A 167 10.04 -3.03 -9.46
CA ILE A 167 10.61 -3.41 -10.75
C ILE A 167 12.12 -3.26 -10.68
N THR A 168 12.86 -4.26 -11.13
CA THR A 168 14.32 -4.21 -11.31
C THR A 168 14.70 -4.90 -12.60
N TYR A 169 15.91 -4.67 -13.11
CA TYR A 169 16.42 -5.40 -14.26
C TYR A 169 16.63 -6.88 -13.92
N LYS A 170 16.28 -7.77 -14.86
CA LYS A 170 16.43 -9.22 -14.70
C LYS A 170 17.89 -9.61 -14.39
N GLU A 171 18.86 -8.93 -15.00
CA GLU A 171 20.29 -9.19 -14.78
C GLU A 171 20.78 -8.82 -13.37
N ASN A 172 20.13 -7.84 -12.71
CA ASN A 172 20.48 -7.38 -11.37
C ASN A 172 19.79 -8.18 -10.26
N PHE A 173 18.82 -9.03 -10.61
CA PHE A 173 18.02 -9.74 -9.64
C PHE A 173 18.75 -10.99 -9.11
N ASP A 174 19.02 -10.99 -7.82
CA ASP A 174 19.65 -12.07 -7.08
C ASP A 174 18.92 -12.27 -5.72
N GLU A 175 19.41 -13.19 -4.89
CA GLU A 175 18.87 -13.48 -3.59
C GLU A 175 18.93 -12.25 -2.64
N ARG A 176 19.97 -11.43 -2.76
CA ARG A 176 20.11 -10.20 -1.96
C ARG A 176 19.00 -9.21 -2.29
N ILE A 177 18.74 -8.99 -3.57
CA ILE A 177 17.67 -8.09 -4.05
C ILE A 177 16.29 -8.64 -3.67
N TYR A 178 16.08 -9.95 -3.77
CA TYR A 178 14.86 -10.58 -3.30
C TYR A 178 14.62 -10.35 -1.80
N ASN A 179 15.65 -10.55 -0.98
CA ASN A 179 15.55 -10.32 0.47
C ASN A 179 15.30 -8.85 0.80
N LEU A 180 15.90 -7.91 0.04
CA LEU A 180 15.59 -6.48 0.15
C LEU A 180 14.10 -6.21 -0.12
N PHE A 181 13.53 -6.80 -1.16
CA PHE A 181 12.11 -6.62 -1.49
C PHE A 181 11.20 -7.20 -0.41
N LYS A 182 11.55 -8.34 0.17
CA LYS A 182 10.84 -8.93 1.32
C LYS A 182 10.90 -8.03 2.56
N LEU A 183 12.04 -7.39 2.81
CA LEU A 183 12.18 -6.42 3.89
C LEU A 183 11.28 -5.20 3.66
N LEU A 184 11.27 -4.65 2.44
CA LEU A 184 10.39 -3.54 2.07
C LEU A 184 8.91 -3.91 2.21
N GLU A 185 8.51 -5.12 1.81
CA GLU A 185 7.15 -5.64 2.01
C GLU A 185 6.75 -5.59 3.49
N SER A 186 7.61 -6.10 4.35
CA SER A 186 7.36 -6.13 5.81
C SER A 186 7.25 -4.72 6.38
N THR A 187 8.17 -3.84 5.99
CA THR A 187 8.22 -2.45 6.48
C THR A 187 7.03 -1.63 5.99
N GLU A 188 6.69 -1.70 4.70
CA GLU A 188 5.53 -1.01 4.13
C GLU A 188 4.22 -1.50 4.75
N THR A 189 4.10 -2.79 5.03
CA THR A 189 2.94 -3.37 5.71
C THR A 189 2.78 -2.78 7.11
N ILE A 190 3.87 -2.71 7.90
CA ILE A 190 3.86 -2.14 9.24
C ILE A 190 3.49 -0.65 9.20
N ILE A 191 4.13 0.12 8.31
CA ILE A 191 3.87 1.56 8.17
C ILE A 191 2.42 1.81 7.77
N THR A 192 1.93 1.09 6.76
CA THR A 192 0.55 1.25 6.27
C THR A 192 -0.47 0.92 7.37
N THR A 193 -0.26 -0.17 8.10
CA THR A 193 -1.12 -0.56 9.23
C THR A 193 -1.02 0.45 10.38
N GLY A 194 0.19 0.88 10.73
CA GLY A 194 0.42 1.86 11.78
C GLY A 194 -0.14 3.24 11.44
N HIS A 195 -0.03 3.69 10.19
CA HIS A 195 -0.64 4.95 9.74
C HIS A 195 -2.16 4.91 9.76
N VAL A 196 -2.75 3.79 9.34
CA VAL A 196 -4.21 3.62 9.45
C VAL A 196 -4.67 3.77 10.89
N THR A 197 -3.97 3.15 11.83
CA THR A 197 -4.27 3.27 13.27
C THR A 197 -4.08 4.72 13.73
N LYS A 198 -2.99 5.38 13.35
CA LYS A 198 -2.70 6.77 13.69
C LYS A 198 -3.69 7.75 13.06
N ASP A 199 -4.08 7.53 11.79
CA ASP A 199 -5.06 8.36 11.09
C ASP A 199 -6.45 8.26 11.71
N VAL A 200 -6.84 7.07 12.13
CA VAL A 200 -8.12 6.87 12.86
C VAL A 200 -8.10 7.63 14.17
N ILE A 201 -7.01 7.49 14.92
CA ILE A 201 -6.81 8.23 16.18
C ILE A 201 -6.80 9.74 15.92
N MET A 202 -6.10 10.22 14.87
CA MET A 202 -6.03 11.66 14.55
C MET A 202 -7.35 12.22 14.04
N ARG A 203 -8.10 11.49 13.20
CA ARG A 203 -9.47 11.92 12.82
C ARG A 203 -10.39 11.99 14.00
N ASP A 204 -10.31 11.02 14.86
CA ASP A 204 -11.02 10.98 16.13
C ASP A 204 -10.64 12.19 17.02
N ILE A 205 -9.35 12.49 17.16
CA ILE A 205 -8.87 13.66 17.91
C ILE A 205 -9.36 14.97 17.28
N VAL A 206 -9.34 15.09 15.94
CA VAL A 206 -9.83 16.29 15.23
C VAL A 206 -11.34 16.45 15.40
N GLN A 207 -12.11 15.39 15.20
CA GLN A 207 -13.55 15.40 15.46
C GLN A 207 -13.85 15.77 16.92
N ARG A 208 -13.10 15.25 17.86
CA ARG A 208 -13.23 15.55 19.29
C ARG A 208 -12.88 16.99 19.62
N ASN A 209 -11.82 17.54 19.02
CA ASN A 209 -11.48 18.96 19.18
C ASN A 209 -12.56 19.87 18.59
N GLU A 210 -13.25 19.46 17.53
CA GLU A 210 -14.41 20.19 17.01
C GLU A 210 -15.62 20.07 17.96
N TYR A 211 -15.87 18.90 18.53
CA TYR A 211 -16.89 18.69 19.57
C TYR A 211 -16.54 19.43 20.87
N SER A 212 -15.27 19.44 21.29
CA SER A 212 -14.86 20.13 22.53
C SER A 212 -14.80 21.65 22.39
N ARG A 213 -14.57 22.18 21.17
CA ARG A 213 -14.66 23.61 20.87
C ARG A 213 -16.09 24.12 20.68
N GLY A 214 -17.03 23.24 20.43
CA GLY A 214 -18.43 23.51 20.21
C GLY A 214 -19.28 23.33 21.45
N ARG A 215 -19.03 24.09 22.56
CA ARG A 215 -19.98 24.37 23.67
C ARG A 215 -20.88 23.20 24.13
N THR A 216 -20.40 21.99 24.25
CA THR A 216 -21.18 20.96 24.92
C THR A 216 -20.58 20.67 26.29
N ASN A 217 -21.40 20.83 27.32
CA ASN A 217 -21.12 20.34 28.66
C ASN A 217 -21.22 18.81 28.74
N ASP A 218 -21.07 18.14 27.60
CA ASP A 218 -21.21 16.70 27.51
C ASP A 218 -19.93 16.00 27.92
N ILE A 219 -20.08 14.95 28.68
CA ILE A 219 -19.00 14.02 29.04
C ILE A 219 -18.78 13.11 27.83
N VAL A 220 -17.55 13.09 27.33
CA VAL A 220 -17.14 12.25 26.18
C VAL A 220 -16.07 11.27 26.64
N ILE A 221 -16.35 9.99 26.50
CA ILE A 221 -15.40 8.89 26.71
C ILE A 221 -15.40 7.99 25.48
N MET A 222 -14.25 7.43 25.14
CA MET A 222 -14.13 6.47 24.05
C MET A 222 -13.38 5.24 24.49
N VAL A 223 -13.84 4.12 23.97
CA VAL A 223 -13.30 2.80 24.27
C VAL A 223 -12.94 2.07 22.97
N ASP A 224 -12.01 1.15 23.07
CA ASP A 224 -11.70 0.20 22.01
C ASP A 224 -12.65 -1.02 22.03
N ASN A 225 -12.40 -1.99 21.16
CA ASN A 225 -13.20 -3.22 21.06
C ASN A 225 -13.13 -4.11 22.31
N SER A 226 -12.18 -3.88 23.22
CA SER A 226 -12.05 -4.56 24.50
C SER A 226 -12.64 -3.77 25.67
N CYS A 227 -13.38 -2.70 25.36
CA CYS A 227 -13.92 -1.75 26.32
C CYS A 227 -12.85 -1.06 27.19
N SER A 228 -11.60 -0.97 26.68
CA SER A 228 -10.54 -0.18 27.32
C SER A 228 -10.64 1.27 26.91
N VAL A 229 -10.54 2.19 27.85
CA VAL A 229 -10.64 3.64 27.59
C VAL A 229 -9.45 4.13 26.77
N THR A 230 -9.74 4.68 25.60
CA THR A 230 -8.72 5.25 24.70
C THR A 230 -8.68 6.79 24.77
N PHE A 231 -9.76 7.41 25.25
CA PHE A 231 -9.85 8.85 25.44
C PHE A 231 -10.99 9.20 26.41
N ALA A 232 -10.81 10.29 27.14
CA ALA A 232 -11.87 11.02 27.85
C ALA A 232 -11.60 12.53 27.74
N ASN A 233 -12.64 13.36 27.73
CA ASN A 233 -12.50 14.81 27.70
C ASN A 233 -12.37 15.40 29.13
N ASP A 234 -12.02 16.68 29.22
CA ASP A 234 -11.85 17.37 30.53
C ASP A 234 -13.09 17.28 31.39
N MET A 235 -14.29 17.37 30.78
CA MET A 235 -15.56 17.22 31.49
C MET A 235 -15.73 15.87 32.16
N PHE A 236 -15.20 14.80 31.59
CA PHE A 236 -15.17 13.49 32.22
C PHE A 236 -14.30 13.49 33.46
N TYR A 237 -13.10 14.02 33.36
CA TYR A 237 -12.15 14.07 34.48
C TYR A 237 -12.65 14.94 35.61
N ASP A 238 -13.24 16.07 35.29
CA ASP A 238 -13.84 16.99 36.27
C ASP A 238 -15.04 16.37 36.96
N PHE A 239 -15.92 15.66 36.23
CA PHE A 239 -17.14 15.08 36.77
C PHE A 239 -16.88 13.86 37.62
N TYR A 240 -16.01 12.94 37.17
CA TYR A 240 -15.73 11.70 37.88
C TYR A 240 -14.51 11.79 38.81
N ASN A 241 -13.80 12.93 38.82
CA ASN A 241 -12.62 13.18 39.65
C ASN A 241 -11.50 12.14 39.43
N TYR A 242 -11.28 11.74 38.18
CA TYR A 242 -10.20 10.87 37.77
C TYR A 242 -9.06 11.64 37.13
N HIS A 243 -7.85 11.04 37.12
CA HIS A 243 -6.72 11.53 36.35
C HIS A 243 -6.55 10.78 35.02
N PRO A 244 -6.07 11.45 33.94
CA PRO A 244 -5.83 10.80 32.65
C PRO A 244 -4.95 9.54 32.72
N GLN A 245 -3.95 9.54 33.60
CA GLN A 245 -3.03 8.41 33.80
C GLN A 245 -3.72 7.18 34.40
N GLU A 246 -4.79 7.37 35.14
CA GLU A 246 -5.56 6.29 35.77
C GLU A 246 -6.70 5.79 34.88
N THR A 247 -7.09 6.62 33.92
CA THR A 247 -8.26 6.35 33.07
C THR A 247 -7.87 5.71 31.74
N ILE A 248 -6.82 6.21 31.09
CA ILE A 248 -6.41 5.74 29.78
C ILE A 248 -5.84 4.32 29.88
N ASN A 249 -6.30 3.43 29.00
CA ASN A 249 -6.04 1.98 28.97
C ASN A 249 -6.67 1.18 30.13
N SER A 250 -7.50 1.79 30.97
CA SER A 250 -8.26 1.07 31.96
C SER A 250 -9.57 0.52 31.38
N PHE A 251 -10.08 -0.58 31.94
CA PHE A 251 -11.35 -1.14 31.50
C PHE A 251 -12.51 -0.22 31.91
N LEU A 252 -13.43 0.10 31.00
CA LEU A 252 -14.54 1.02 31.26
C LEU A 252 -15.37 0.61 32.45
N GLY A 253 -15.61 -0.70 32.62
CA GLY A 253 -16.36 -1.24 33.73
C GLY A 253 -15.76 -1.01 35.11
N ASP A 254 -14.44 -0.81 35.19
CA ASP A 254 -13.76 -0.49 36.45
C ASP A 254 -13.86 0.99 36.82
N ILE A 255 -14.00 1.86 35.79
CA ILE A 255 -14.04 3.31 35.97
C ILE A 255 -15.48 3.80 36.04
N CYS A 256 -16.33 3.37 35.12
CA CYS A 256 -17.73 3.79 34.98
C CYS A 256 -18.61 2.57 34.67
N PRO A 257 -18.92 1.73 35.67
CA PRO A 257 -19.75 0.52 35.49
C PRO A 257 -21.11 0.82 34.87
N GLU A 258 -21.68 1.98 35.17
CA GLU A 258 -22.98 2.45 34.66
C GLU A 258 -22.98 2.65 33.12
N LEU A 259 -21.84 2.93 32.52
CA LEU A 259 -21.73 3.13 31.07
C LEU A 259 -21.57 1.81 30.29
N MET A 260 -21.27 0.70 30.96
CA MET A 260 -21.12 -0.61 30.31
C MET A 260 -22.41 -1.09 29.64
N SER A 261 -23.55 -0.63 30.05
CA SER A 261 -24.83 -0.99 29.42
C SER A 261 -25.09 -0.27 28.10
N LEU A 262 -24.22 0.70 27.73
CA LEU A 262 -24.34 1.51 26.52
C LEU A 262 -23.33 1.06 25.42
N VAL A 263 -22.41 0.17 25.76
CA VAL A 263 -21.36 -0.35 24.89
C VAL A 263 -21.64 -1.82 24.55
#